data_41dd33470cfc271975b37546b7fc7001
#
_entry.id   41dd33470cfc271975b37546b7fc7001
#
_cell.length_a   1.000
_cell.length_b   1.000
_cell.length_c   1.000
_cell.angle_alpha   90.00
_cell.angle_beta   90.00
_cell.angle_gamma   90.00
#
_symmetry.space_group_name_H-M   'P 1'
#
loop_
_entity.id
_entity.type
_entity.pdbx_description
1 polymer ?
#
loop_
_entity_poly.entity_id
_entity_poly.type
_entity_poly.pdbx_seq_one_letter_code
_entity_poly.pdbx_strand_id
1 'polypeptide(L)'
;MIRRAGHEIRNALNGVAVNVEVVRSRVAREGPATEVASFAERAASQIGEASALTDGLLALVGCVLAAEAQGTLSIARGGSGGSRLELMIYGDRASALVSDIKRLTDRIGVGVEQRAERVILTVSPEGKSHSKD
;
A
#
# COMPACT_ATOMS: atom_id res chain seq x y z
N MET A 1 -10.02 0.53 4.68
CA MET A 1 -8.94 0.24 3.69
C MET A 1 -8.32 1.51 3.12
N ILE A 2 -9.04 2.34 2.34
CA ILE A 2 -8.50 3.56 1.68
C ILE A 2 -7.90 4.55 2.68
N ARG A 3 -8.57 4.79 3.82
CA ARG A 3 -8.07 5.69 4.87
C ARG A 3 -6.72 5.23 5.43
N ARG A 4 -6.55 3.92 5.64
CA ARG A 4 -5.30 3.33 6.13
C ARG A 4 -4.20 3.38 5.06
N ALA A 5 -4.52 3.12 3.79
CA ALA A 5 -3.60 3.28 2.68
C ALA A 5 -3.10 4.74 2.57
N GLY A 6 -4.01 5.71 2.65
CA GLY A 6 -3.66 7.13 2.66
C GLY A 6 -2.77 7.52 3.85
N HIS A 7 -2.97 6.89 5.02
CA HIS A 7 -2.13 7.10 6.20
C HIS A 7 -0.70 6.57 5.98
N GLU A 8 -0.55 5.36 5.45
CA GLU A 8 0.76 4.77 5.16
C GLU A 8 1.54 5.56 4.10
N ILE A 9 0.87 5.99 3.03
CA ILE A 9 1.48 6.86 2.01
C ILE A 9 1.95 8.18 2.63
N ARG A 10 1.12 8.81 3.46
CA ARG A 10 1.48 10.04 4.16
C ARG A 10 2.67 9.84 5.10
N ASN A 11 2.72 8.73 5.81
CA ASN A 11 3.85 8.41 6.70
C ASN A 11 5.15 8.26 5.90
N ALA A 12 5.13 7.58 4.75
CA ALA A 12 6.28 7.46 3.87
C ALA A 12 6.75 8.82 3.36
N LEU A 13 5.83 9.68 2.91
CA LEU A 13 6.13 11.04 2.45
C LEU A 13 6.66 11.94 3.57
N ASN A 14 6.12 11.84 4.78
CA ASN A 14 6.64 12.58 5.94
C ASN A 14 8.07 12.16 6.27
N GLY A 15 8.39 10.87 6.18
CA GLY A 15 9.74 10.37 6.33
C GLY A 15 10.71 10.98 5.29
N VAL A 16 10.27 11.09 4.04
CA VAL A 16 11.04 11.78 2.98
C VAL A 16 11.30 13.23 3.37
N ALA A 17 10.26 13.96 3.77
CA ALA A 17 10.38 15.39 4.12
C ALA A 17 11.38 15.60 5.27
N VAL A 18 11.32 14.76 6.31
CA VAL A 18 12.27 14.82 7.44
C VAL A 18 13.71 14.56 6.97
N ASN A 19 13.95 13.52 6.17
CA ASN A 19 15.30 13.20 5.69
C ASN A 19 15.85 14.27 4.75
N VAL A 20 15.03 14.83 3.88
CA VAL A 20 15.42 15.96 3.01
C VAL A 20 15.78 17.20 3.84
N GLU A 21 15.02 17.53 4.89
CA GLU A 21 15.32 18.64 5.77
C GLU A 21 16.63 18.43 6.55
N VAL A 22 16.90 17.19 6.98
CA VAL A 22 18.17 16.85 7.61
C VAL A 22 19.34 17.02 6.64
N VAL A 23 19.20 16.54 5.39
CA VAL A 23 20.21 16.73 4.34
C VAL A 23 20.48 18.23 4.14
N ARG A 24 19.45 19.03 3.95
CA ARG A 24 19.55 20.48 3.79
C ARG A 24 20.30 21.15 4.96
N SER A 25 19.92 20.80 6.18
CA SER A 25 20.52 21.34 7.39
C SER A 25 22.00 20.95 7.54
N ARG A 26 22.36 19.70 7.18
CA ARG A 26 23.74 19.20 7.27
C ARG A 26 24.64 19.83 6.22
N VAL A 27 24.15 19.96 4.98
CA VAL A 27 24.88 20.66 3.91
C VAL A 27 25.17 22.10 4.30
N ALA A 28 24.18 22.79 4.89
CA ALA A 28 24.34 24.19 5.34
C ALA A 28 25.35 24.35 6.49
N ARG A 29 25.64 23.30 7.25
CA ARG A 29 26.58 23.29 8.39
C ARG A 29 27.93 22.64 8.08
N GLU A 30 28.23 22.35 6.81
CA GLU A 30 29.45 21.66 6.39
C GLU A 30 29.66 20.31 7.12
N GLY A 31 28.58 19.59 7.35
CA GLY A 31 28.60 18.26 8.01
C GLY A 31 29.34 17.21 7.15
N PRO A 32 29.73 16.05 7.74
CA PRO A 32 30.41 14.97 7.04
C PRO A 32 29.61 14.50 5.83
N ALA A 33 30.25 14.39 4.68
CA ALA A 33 29.61 13.96 3.43
C ALA A 33 28.95 12.59 3.53
N THR A 34 29.50 11.69 4.36
CA THR A 34 28.94 10.34 4.64
C THR A 34 27.59 10.39 5.33
N GLU A 35 27.37 11.33 6.26
CA GLU A 35 26.05 11.49 6.92
C GLU A 35 25.02 12.04 5.95
N VAL A 36 25.41 13.02 5.12
CA VAL A 36 24.52 13.56 4.08
C VAL A 36 24.10 12.47 3.09
N ALA A 37 25.04 11.65 2.62
CA ALA A 37 24.75 10.52 1.74
C ALA A 37 23.77 9.53 2.37
N SER A 38 23.96 9.17 3.63
CA SER A 38 23.07 8.26 4.35
C SER A 38 21.63 8.77 4.47
N PHE A 39 21.45 10.07 4.73
CA PHE A 39 20.11 10.66 4.77
C PHE A 39 19.49 10.76 3.37
N ALA A 40 20.29 11.05 2.34
CA ALA A 40 19.83 11.10 0.95
C ALA A 40 19.36 9.71 0.48
N GLU A 41 20.10 8.64 0.80
CA GLU A 41 19.72 7.26 0.49
C GLU A 41 18.41 6.86 1.18
N ARG A 42 18.25 7.21 2.45
CA ARG A 42 16.99 6.96 3.17
C ARG A 42 15.82 7.71 2.55
N ALA A 43 16.00 8.96 2.17
CA ALA A 43 14.98 9.74 1.48
C ALA A 43 14.60 9.10 0.13
N ALA A 44 15.59 8.67 -0.66
CA ALA A 44 15.36 7.99 -1.93
C ALA A 44 14.58 6.67 -1.75
N SER A 45 14.95 5.87 -0.74
CA SER A 45 14.23 4.64 -0.39
C SER A 45 12.77 4.90 0.00
N GLN A 46 12.52 5.95 0.78
CA GLN A 46 11.16 6.34 1.19
C GLN A 46 10.33 6.88 0.02
N ILE A 47 10.93 7.57 -0.94
CA ILE A 47 10.26 7.96 -2.19
C ILE A 47 9.83 6.70 -2.97
N GLY A 48 10.72 5.73 -3.11
CA GLY A 48 10.42 4.46 -3.75
C GLY A 48 9.26 3.72 -3.06
N GLU A 49 9.24 3.69 -1.74
CA GLU A 49 8.16 3.11 -0.95
C GLU A 49 6.83 3.84 -1.16
N ALA A 50 6.83 5.16 -1.07
CA ALA A 50 5.63 5.97 -1.29
C ALA A 50 5.08 5.79 -2.71
N SER A 51 5.94 5.74 -3.72
CA SER A 51 5.55 5.47 -5.11
C SER A 51 4.90 4.10 -5.26
N ALA A 52 5.51 3.04 -4.71
CA ALA A 52 4.97 1.69 -4.79
C ALA A 52 3.60 1.55 -4.08
N LEU A 53 3.42 2.20 -2.93
CA LEU A 53 2.13 2.24 -2.23
C LEU A 53 1.07 2.98 -3.04
N THR A 54 1.44 4.08 -3.68
CA THR A 54 0.55 4.89 -4.52
C THR A 54 0.14 4.11 -5.77
N ASP A 55 1.08 3.48 -6.46
CA ASP A 55 0.82 2.67 -7.64
C ASP A 55 -0.11 1.48 -7.32
N GLY A 56 0.13 0.81 -6.20
CA GLY A 56 -0.74 -0.26 -5.70
C GLY A 56 -2.17 0.24 -5.40
N LEU A 57 -2.31 1.40 -4.80
CA LEU A 57 -3.61 2.01 -4.53
C LEU A 57 -4.35 2.35 -5.83
N LEU A 58 -3.67 2.95 -6.80
CA LEU A 58 -4.27 3.29 -8.10
C LEU A 58 -4.67 2.05 -8.88
N ALA A 59 -3.84 1.01 -8.89
CA ALA A 59 -4.16 -0.27 -9.51
C ALA A 59 -5.41 -0.90 -8.88
N LEU A 60 -5.50 -0.91 -7.55
CA LEU A 60 -6.66 -1.43 -6.83
C LEU A 60 -7.94 -0.65 -7.15
N VAL A 61 -7.88 0.67 -7.06
CA VAL A 61 -9.03 1.52 -7.36
C VAL A 61 -9.50 1.33 -8.80
N GLY A 62 -8.57 1.31 -9.76
CA GLY A 62 -8.89 1.06 -11.17
C GLY A 62 -9.58 -0.29 -11.40
N CYS A 63 -9.11 -1.35 -10.76
CA CYS A 63 -9.73 -2.67 -10.88
C CYS A 63 -11.09 -2.75 -10.19
N VAL A 64 -11.27 -2.11 -9.04
CA VAL A 64 -12.58 -2.04 -8.35
C VAL A 64 -13.61 -1.32 -9.21
N LEU A 65 -13.27 -0.17 -9.78
CA LEU A 65 -14.16 0.60 -10.65
C LEU A 65 -14.52 -0.17 -11.92
N ALA A 66 -13.55 -0.87 -12.53
CA ALA A 66 -13.79 -1.70 -13.71
C ALA A 66 -14.70 -2.89 -13.38
N ALA A 67 -14.48 -3.57 -12.26
CA ALA A 67 -15.32 -4.68 -11.81
C ALA A 67 -16.75 -4.22 -11.48
N GLU A 68 -16.91 -3.06 -10.87
CA GLU A 68 -18.22 -2.48 -10.62
C GLU A 68 -18.97 -2.19 -11.93
N ALA A 69 -18.31 -1.53 -12.87
CA ALA A 69 -18.89 -1.21 -14.18
C ALA A 69 -19.32 -2.45 -14.99
N GLN A 70 -18.64 -3.59 -14.79
CA GLN A 70 -18.94 -4.86 -15.43
C GLN A 70 -19.91 -5.74 -14.63
N GLY A 71 -20.33 -5.31 -13.43
CA GLY A 71 -21.17 -6.13 -12.54
C GLY A 71 -20.46 -7.35 -11.96
N THR A 72 -19.13 -7.34 -11.89
CA THR A 72 -18.29 -8.43 -11.40
C THR A 72 -17.68 -8.16 -10.01
N LEU A 73 -18.11 -7.07 -9.36
CA LEU A 73 -17.75 -6.71 -8.00
C LEU A 73 -18.77 -7.30 -7.02
N SER A 74 -18.29 -8.00 -6.01
CA SER A 74 -19.10 -8.52 -4.91
C SER A 74 -18.54 -8.07 -3.56
N ILE A 75 -19.40 -7.56 -2.70
CA ILE A 75 -19.04 -7.13 -1.35
C ILE A 75 -19.87 -7.94 -0.35
N ALA A 76 -19.21 -8.64 0.55
CA ALA A 76 -19.85 -9.41 1.61
C ALA A 76 -19.30 -9.02 2.99
N ARG A 77 -20.15 -9.10 4.02
CA ARG A 77 -19.70 -8.99 5.42
C ARG A 77 -19.21 -10.36 5.89
N GLY A 78 -18.02 -10.39 6.46
CA GLY A 78 -17.50 -11.59 7.12
C GLY A 78 -18.13 -11.82 8.48
N GLY A 79 -18.19 -13.08 8.94
CA GLY A 79 -18.82 -13.47 10.20
C GLY A 79 -18.20 -12.89 11.47
N SER A 80 -17.03 -12.23 11.39
CA SER A 80 -16.32 -11.58 12.50
C SER A 80 -16.34 -10.03 12.40
N GLY A 81 -17.27 -9.47 11.63
CA GLY A 81 -17.38 -8.02 11.44
C GLY A 81 -16.43 -7.43 10.38
N GLY A 82 -15.61 -8.26 9.73
CA GLY A 82 -14.78 -7.85 8.61
C GLY A 82 -15.58 -7.70 7.30
N SER A 83 -14.94 -7.14 6.30
CA SER A 83 -15.50 -7.00 4.95
C SER A 83 -14.69 -7.84 3.97
N ARG A 84 -15.38 -8.50 3.06
CA ARG A 84 -14.79 -9.26 1.97
C ARG A 84 -15.19 -8.60 0.65
N LEU A 85 -14.19 -8.23 -0.11
CA LEU A 85 -14.34 -7.70 -1.46
C LEU A 85 -13.87 -8.78 -2.44
N GLU A 86 -14.71 -9.17 -3.36
CA GLU A 86 -14.40 -10.14 -4.39
C GLU A 86 -14.52 -9.49 -5.75
N LEU A 87 -13.44 -9.57 -6.52
CA LEU A 87 -13.30 -9.02 -7.87
C LEU A 87 -13.12 -10.16 -8.84
N MET A 88 -13.92 -10.20 -9.90
CA MET A 88 -13.71 -11.11 -11.02
C MET A 88 -12.91 -10.39 -12.08
N ILE A 89 -11.71 -10.88 -12.37
CA ILE A 89 -10.76 -10.26 -13.29
C ILE A 89 -10.30 -11.31 -14.29
N TYR A 90 -10.61 -11.10 -15.54
CA TYR A 90 -10.35 -12.08 -16.59
C TYR A 90 -8.90 -12.07 -17.09
N GLY A 91 -8.39 -13.26 -17.38
CA GLY A 91 -7.05 -13.48 -17.92
C GLY A 91 -5.93 -13.23 -16.89
N ASP A 92 -4.72 -12.94 -17.38
CA ASP A 92 -3.52 -12.75 -16.54
C ASP A 92 -3.56 -11.49 -15.66
N ARG A 93 -4.60 -10.68 -15.81
CA ARG A 93 -4.76 -9.42 -15.06
C ARG A 93 -4.95 -9.64 -13.56
N ALA A 94 -5.51 -10.79 -13.15
CA ALA A 94 -5.66 -11.11 -11.73
C ALA A 94 -4.31 -11.26 -11.02
N SER A 95 -3.38 -12.00 -11.62
CA SER A 95 -2.03 -12.18 -11.08
C SER A 95 -1.23 -10.88 -11.09
N ALA A 96 -1.37 -10.08 -12.15
CA ALA A 96 -0.74 -8.76 -12.22
C ALA A 96 -1.25 -7.84 -11.10
N LEU A 97 -2.57 -7.78 -10.89
CA LEU A 97 -3.15 -6.98 -9.81
C LEU A 97 -2.62 -7.41 -8.44
N VAL A 98 -2.62 -8.72 -8.15
CA VAL A 98 -2.14 -9.23 -6.85
C VAL A 98 -0.69 -8.83 -6.63
N SER A 99 0.16 -8.91 -7.65
CA SER A 99 1.55 -8.45 -7.58
C SER A 99 1.65 -6.94 -7.31
N ASP A 100 0.87 -6.14 -8.02
CA ASP A 100 0.92 -4.67 -7.92
C ASP A 100 0.44 -4.15 -6.57
N ILE A 101 -0.57 -4.81 -5.98
CA ILE A 101 -1.14 -4.38 -4.69
C ILE A 101 -0.48 -5.03 -3.48
N LYS A 102 0.40 -6.01 -3.66
CA LYS A 102 0.96 -6.80 -2.55
C LYS A 102 1.60 -5.92 -1.47
N ARG A 103 2.45 -4.99 -1.85
CA ARG A 103 3.14 -4.10 -0.90
C ARG A 103 2.15 -3.24 -0.12
N LEU A 104 1.13 -2.71 -0.79
CA LEU A 104 0.07 -1.93 -0.15
C LEU A 104 -0.72 -2.79 0.84
N THR A 105 -1.19 -3.95 0.42
CA THR A 105 -2.04 -4.82 1.23
C THR A 105 -1.31 -5.40 2.43
N ASP A 106 -0.04 -5.77 2.28
CA ASP A 106 0.83 -6.19 3.40
C ASP A 106 0.97 -5.04 4.43
N ARG A 107 1.15 -3.82 3.95
CA ARG A 107 1.33 -2.64 4.81
C ARG A 107 0.07 -2.28 5.60
N ILE A 108 -1.10 -2.40 4.99
CA ILE A 108 -2.39 -2.05 5.63
C ILE A 108 -3.09 -3.23 6.29
N GLY A 109 -2.49 -4.43 6.23
CA GLY A 109 -3.03 -5.65 6.86
C GLY A 109 -4.31 -6.15 6.20
N VAL A 110 -4.39 -6.06 4.88
CA VAL A 110 -5.48 -6.63 4.07
C VAL A 110 -5.04 -7.99 3.55
N GLY A 111 -5.85 -9.02 3.81
CA GLY A 111 -5.64 -10.35 3.24
C GLY A 111 -5.97 -10.35 1.76
N VAL A 112 -5.12 -10.98 0.94
CA VAL A 112 -5.32 -11.15 -0.50
C VAL A 112 -5.27 -12.62 -0.83
N GLU A 113 -6.30 -13.12 -1.50
CA GLU A 113 -6.36 -14.48 -2.02
C GLU A 113 -6.72 -14.42 -3.51
N GLN A 114 -5.99 -15.19 -4.32
CA GLN A 114 -6.32 -15.37 -5.73
C GLN A 114 -6.83 -16.78 -5.96
N ARG A 115 -7.98 -16.90 -6.59
CA ARG A 115 -8.56 -18.16 -7.04
C ARG A 115 -8.93 -18.05 -8.51
N ALA A 116 -8.08 -18.59 -9.38
CA ALA A 116 -8.23 -18.45 -10.83
C ALA A 116 -8.38 -16.96 -11.24
N GLU A 117 -9.52 -16.58 -11.76
CA GLU A 117 -9.84 -15.20 -12.17
C GLU A 117 -10.46 -14.34 -11.05
N ARG A 118 -10.53 -14.85 -9.82
CA ARG A 118 -11.08 -14.14 -8.67
C ARG A 118 -9.95 -13.63 -7.78
N VAL A 119 -10.00 -12.36 -7.46
CA VAL A 119 -9.17 -11.75 -6.41
C VAL A 119 -10.07 -11.38 -5.23
N ILE A 120 -9.73 -11.89 -4.07
CA ILE A 120 -10.49 -11.74 -2.85
C ILE A 120 -9.66 -10.92 -1.87
N LEU A 121 -10.19 -9.78 -1.47
CA LEU A 121 -9.60 -8.93 -0.45
C LEU A 121 -10.39 -9.08 0.84
N THR A 122 -9.71 -9.40 1.93
CA THR A 122 -10.33 -9.52 3.24
C THR A 122 -9.82 -8.40 4.15
N VAL A 123 -10.73 -7.55 4.58
CA VAL A 123 -10.46 -6.45 5.49
C VAL A 123 -10.98 -6.85 6.87
N SER A 124 -10.09 -7.01 7.83
CA SER A 124 -10.47 -7.23 9.23
C SER A 124 -11.00 -5.94 9.86
N PRO A 125 -11.94 -6.02 10.79
CA PRO A 125 -12.39 -4.84 11.55
C PRO A 125 -11.20 -4.23 12.29
N GLU A 126 -11.11 -2.91 12.31
CA GLU A 126 -10.09 -2.19 13.07
C GLU A 126 -10.16 -2.61 14.54
N GLY A 127 -9.11 -3.19 15.08
CA GLY A 127 -9.00 -3.54 16.50
C GLY A 127 -8.35 -4.87 16.85
N LYS A 128 -8.10 -5.75 15.89
CA LYS A 128 -7.29 -6.95 16.15
C LYS A 128 -5.91 -6.79 15.52
N SER A 129 -5.06 -5.99 16.16
CA SER A 129 -3.62 -6.14 16.08
C SER A 129 -3.32 -7.60 16.47
N HIS A 130 -2.85 -8.40 15.53
CA HIS A 130 -2.17 -9.64 15.87
C HIS A 130 -0.85 -9.22 16.54
N SER A 131 -0.91 -9.04 17.86
CA SER A 131 0.24 -9.23 18.72
C SER A 131 0.60 -10.71 18.59
N LYS A 132 1.56 -11.03 17.76
CA LYS A 132 2.28 -12.29 17.86
C LYS A 132 3.27 -12.10 19.00
N ASP A 133 2.93 -12.69 20.12
CA ASP A 133 3.92 -13.14 21.10
C ASP A 133 4.88 -14.15 20.47
#